data_0f97f98e6921016ac14f9aaf63929e60
#
_entry.id   0f97f98e6921016ac14f9aaf63929e60
#
_cell.length_a   1.000
_cell.length_b   1.000
_cell.length_c   1.000
_cell.angle_alpha   90.00
_cell.angle_beta   90.00
_cell.angle_gamma   90.00
#
_symmetry.space_group_name_H-M   'P 1'
#
loop_
_entity.id
_entity.type
_entity.pdbx_description
1 polymer ?
#
loop_
_entity_poly.entity_id
_entity_poly.type
_entity_poly.pdbx_seq_one_letter_code
_entity_poly.pdbx_strand_id
1 'polypeptide(L)'
;MILRTLYLIALLAFSNICIAETYELKFATLMPTGTAWTKILDNWVKEIEQKSNGRIKFKMYSGGVMGDEPDVLRKIRKGQLHGGMFTGYGIGRIYSPARVLEMPFLFKNVDESDYIREQIMPDLEIGFRESGFELLGWPEVGFIHFFSTKPITSIDDIKTLRIWLWQGDPLGEAFFKAAKIDPVPLSIMDVYTQLSAKHGSIDTVYTSTFGAIALQWYSKLKYATRIPLTNAIGGVLVSNEFYNKLPADLQQLLRTTGKAMSDEIRLNAREENRKSIGILEKNGIEFMLDWDDVDMNEILAIRNDAASYLEKTNYIPASIFSRTEKLLTDYRNQSASQSNSSPAQATVKPAN
;
A
#
# COMPACT_ATOMS: atom_id res chain seq x y z
N MET A 1 41.38 -2.55 58.77
CA MET A 1 41.02 -1.50 57.85
C MET A 1 40.91 -2.01 56.41
N ILE A 2 41.83 -2.77 55.90
CA ILE A 2 41.89 -3.26 54.49
C ILE A 2 40.65 -4.13 54.11
N LEU A 3 40.15 -4.97 54.97
CA LEU A 3 39.00 -5.85 54.68
C LEU A 3 37.67 -5.09 54.56
N ARG A 4 37.49 -3.95 55.25
CA ARG A 4 36.31 -3.08 55.14
C ARG A 4 36.31 -2.26 53.82
N THR A 5 37.48 -1.92 53.32
CA THR A 5 37.65 -1.17 52.08
C THR A 5 37.38 -2.07 50.86
N LEU A 6 37.76 -3.36 50.92
CA LEU A 6 37.46 -4.34 49.88
C LEU A 6 35.94 -4.67 49.80
N TYR A 7 35.21 -4.68 50.94
CA TYR A 7 33.74 -4.84 50.92
C TYR A 7 33.01 -3.64 50.30
N LEU A 8 33.50 -2.41 50.53
CA LEU A 8 32.90 -1.21 49.92
C LEU A 8 33.15 -1.15 48.40
N ILE A 9 34.29 -1.59 47.92
CA ILE A 9 34.61 -1.66 46.47
C ILE A 9 33.79 -2.77 45.78
N ALA A 10 33.56 -3.90 46.44
CA ALA A 10 32.70 -4.97 45.94
C ALA A 10 31.21 -4.55 45.85
N LEU A 11 30.71 -3.74 46.79
CA LEU A 11 29.34 -3.19 46.72
C LEU A 11 29.16 -2.13 45.64
N LEU A 12 30.19 -1.36 45.26
CA LEU A 12 30.16 -0.40 44.18
C LEU A 12 30.27 -1.06 42.77
N ALA A 13 30.82 -2.29 42.69
CA ALA A 13 30.86 -3.04 41.42
C ALA A 13 29.54 -3.73 41.07
N PHE A 14 28.58 -3.82 42.01
CA PHE A 14 27.20 -4.30 41.75
C PHE A 14 26.24 -3.22 41.27
N SER A 15 26.72 -1.99 41.01
CA SER A 15 25.90 -0.91 40.54
C SER A 15 25.56 -1.09 39.04
N ASN A 16 24.27 -1.29 38.83
CA ASN A 16 23.60 -1.10 37.54
C ASN A 16 23.88 -2.12 36.43
N ILE A 17 23.54 -3.37 36.65
CA ILE A 17 22.95 -4.14 35.57
C ILE A 17 21.57 -3.50 35.34
N CYS A 18 21.54 -2.39 34.63
CA CYS A 18 20.31 -1.86 34.05
C CYS A 18 19.85 -2.89 33.04
N ILE A 19 18.95 -3.80 33.45
CA ILE A 19 18.28 -4.69 32.51
C ILE A 19 17.46 -3.73 31.65
N ALA A 20 17.99 -3.44 30.46
CA ALA A 20 17.28 -2.58 29.50
C ALA A 20 15.92 -3.24 29.20
N GLU A 21 14.86 -2.51 29.46
CA GLU A 21 13.50 -2.99 29.20
C GLU A 21 13.39 -3.39 27.71
N THR A 22 12.85 -4.60 27.49
CA THR A 22 12.69 -5.15 26.13
C THR A 22 11.22 -5.06 25.72
N TYR A 23 10.98 -4.52 24.55
CA TYR A 23 9.66 -4.34 23.96
C TYR A 23 9.47 -5.32 22.80
N GLU A 24 8.51 -6.25 22.93
CA GLU A 24 8.14 -7.17 21.85
C GLU A 24 7.11 -6.52 20.93
N LEU A 25 7.49 -6.23 19.69
CA LEU A 25 6.61 -5.71 18.65
C LEU A 25 6.03 -6.86 17.81
N LYS A 26 4.78 -7.22 18.08
CA LYS A 26 4.02 -8.22 17.31
C LYS A 26 3.44 -7.56 16.08
N PHE A 27 3.95 -7.94 14.91
CA PHE A 27 3.70 -7.25 13.63
C PHE A 27 3.19 -8.22 12.56
N ALA A 28 2.11 -7.86 11.86
CA ALA A 28 1.47 -8.71 10.85
C ALA A 28 1.47 -8.08 9.46
N THR A 29 1.51 -8.92 8.43
CA THR A 29 1.38 -8.49 7.03
C THR A 29 0.75 -9.58 6.17
N LEU A 30 0.00 -9.17 5.12
CA LEU A 30 -0.51 -10.09 4.08
C LEU A 30 0.58 -10.52 3.10
N MET A 31 1.74 -9.83 3.07
CA MET A 31 2.81 -10.14 2.11
C MET A 31 3.30 -11.59 2.28
N PRO A 32 3.31 -12.39 1.20
CA PRO A 32 3.83 -13.75 1.24
C PRO A 32 5.33 -13.76 1.59
N THR A 33 5.75 -14.76 2.36
CA THR A 33 7.16 -14.97 2.70
C THR A 33 7.99 -15.25 1.45
N GLY A 34 9.27 -14.85 1.47
CA GLY A 34 10.21 -15.11 0.38
C GLY A 34 10.15 -14.12 -0.79
N THR A 35 9.21 -13.18 -0.78
CA THR A 35 9.15 -12.09 -1.77
C THR A 35 10.26 -11.05 -1.55
N ALA A 36 10.54 -10.23 -2.57
CA ALA A 36 11.48 -9.12 -2.44
C ALA A 36 11.08 -8.17 -1.29
N TRP A 37 9.79 -7.87 -1.16
CA TRP A 37 9.26 -6.99 -0.13
C TRP A 37 9.42 -7.56 1.29
N THR A 38 9.17 -8.86 1.49
CA THR A 38 9.39 -9.49 2.80
C THR A 38 10.86 -9.52 3.18
N LYS A 39 11.79 -9.65 2.22
CA LYS A 39 13.22 -9.54 2.48
C LYS A 39 13.63 -8.14 2.97
N ILE A 40 13.07 -7.08 2.38
CA ILE A 40 13.30 -5.71 2.85
C ILE A 40 12.77 -5.55 4.28
N LEU A 41 11.56 -6.06 4.55
CA LEU A 41 10.96 -6.05 5.87
C LEU A 41 11.80 -6.82 6.91
N ASP A 42 12.31 -8.00 6.55
CA ASP A 42 13.18 -8.81 7.41
C ASP A 42 14.53 -8.08 7.71
N ASN A 43 15.06 -7.35 6.75
CA ASN A 43 16.26 -6.53 6.95
C ASN A 43 15.98 -5.36 7.91
N TRP A 44 14.84 -4.70 7.78
CA TRP A 44 14.40 -3.65 8.68
C TRP A 44 14.23 -4.17 10.13
N VAL A 45 13.64 -5.35 10.31
CA VAL A 45 13.55 -6.01 11.62
C VAL A 45 14.94 -6.18 12.24
N LYS A 46 15.90 -6.74 11.48
CA LYS A 46 17.28 -6.93 11.95
C LYS A 46 17.97 -5.60 12.29
N GLU A 47 17.77 -4.58 11.45
CA GLU A 47 18.30 -3.24 11.69
C GLU A 47 17.82 -2.66 13.00
N ILE A 48 16.51 -2.76 13.29
CA ILE A 48 15.94 -2.26 14.54
C ILE A 48 16.46 -3.04 15.73
N GLU A 49 16.52 -4.37 15.66
CA GLU A 49 17.04 -5.19 16.75
C GLU A 49 18.50 -4.83 17.07
N GLN A 50 19.32 -4.63 16.05
CA GLN A 50 20.71 -4.22 16.19
C GLN A 50 20.84 -2.79 16.75
N LYS A 51 20.19 -1.81 16.14
CA LYS A 51 20.29 -0.39 16.53
C LYS A 51 19.65 -0.09 17.88
N SER A 52 18.66 -0.88 18.31
CA SER A 52 18.08 -0.78 19.64
C SER A 52 18.89 -1.52 20.73
N ASN A 53 20.00 -2.16 20.38
CA ASN A 53 20.73 -3.08 21.25
C ASN A 53 19.82 -4.17 21.85
N GLY A 54 18.90 -4.71 21.05
CA GLY A 54 17.95 -5.75 21.44
C GLY A 54 16.81 -5.26 22.35
N ARG A 55 16.65 -3.94 22.55
CA ARG A 55 15.53 -3.39 23.32
C ARG A 55 14.19 -3.49 22.59
N ILE A 56 14.17 -3.53 21.25
CA ILE A 56 13.00 -3.88 20.44
C ILE A 56 13.26 -5.24 19.82
N LYS A 57 12.32 -6.16 20.00
CA LYS A 57 12.30 -7.47 19.33
C LYS A 57 11.01 -7.62 18.55
N PHE A 58 11.12 -8.13 17.33
CA PHE A 58 9.95 -8.37 16.52
C PHE A 58 9.45 -9.81 16.65
N LYS A 59 8.11 -9.94 16.65
CA LYS A 59 7.44 -11.19 16.35
C LYS A 59 6.61 -11.00 15.09
N MET A 60 7.18 -11.47 13.97
CA MET A 60 6.59 -11.28 12.63
C MET A 60 5.56 -12.36 12.33
N TYR A 61 4.46 -11.95 11.66
CA TYR A 61 3.38 -12.80 11.18
C TYR A 61 3.09 -12.44 9.72
N SER A 62 3.79 -13.09 8.79
CA SER A 62 3.69 -12.84 7.35
C SER A 62 2.69 -13.77 6.66
N GLY A 63 2.27 -13.42 5.42
CA GLY A 63 1.43 -14.27 4.57
C GLY A 63 0.00 -14.43 5.06
N GLY A 64 -0.53 -13.47 5.82
CA GLY A 64 -1.93 -13.49 6.26
C GLY A 64 -2.25 -14.49 7.37
N VAL A 65 -1.25 -15.08 8.05
CA VAL A 65 -1.49 -16.07 9.12
C VAL A 65 -2.30 -15.53 10.30
N MET A 66 -2.41 -14.21 10.42
CA MET A 66 -3.26 -13.53 11.40
C MET A 66 -4.65 -13.17 10.85
N GLY A 67 -5.02 -13.66 9.68
CA GLY A 67 -6.26 -13.35 8.97
C GLY A 67 -6.11 -12.16 8.03
N ASP A 68 -7.24 -11.72 7.47
CA ASP A 68 -7.35 -10.54 6.62
C ASP A 68 -7.16 -9.25 7.44
N GLU A 69 -6.95 -8.11 6.78
CA GLU A 69 -6.64 -6.83 7.44
C GLU A 69 -7.65 -6.41 8.52
N PRO A 70 -8.97 -6.60 8.37
CA PRO A 70 -9.92 -6.35 9.46
C PRO A 70 -9.66 -7.19 10.71
N ASP A 71 -9.22 -8.45 10.53
CA ASP A 71 -8.88 -9.34 11.66
C ASP A 71 -7.61 -8.87 12.36
N VAL A 72 -6.61 -8.46 11.58
CA VAL A 72 -5.36 -7.88 12.11
C VAL A 72 -5.67 -6.62 12.92
N LEU A 73 -6.45 -5.68 12.37
CA LEU A 73 -6.84 -4.45 13.06
C LEU A 73 -7.62 -4.75 14.36
N ARG A 74 -8.54 -5.71 14.33
CA ARG A 74 -9.26 -6.14 15.53
C ARG A 74 -8.32 -6.69 16.60
N LYS A 75 -7.29 -7.46 16.20
CA LYS A 75 -6.26 -7.98 17.10
C LYS A 75 -5.36 -6.89 17.67
N ILE A 76 -5.02 -5.86 16.86
CA ILE A 76 -4.26 -4.70 17.35
C ILE A 76 -5.07 -3.93 18.41
N ARG A 77 -6.34 -3.62 18.12
CA ARG A 77 -7.24 -2.94 19.08
C ARG A 77 -7.45 -3.70 20.38
N LYS A 78 -7.22 -5.02 20.38
CA LYS A 78 -7.27 -5.89 21.58
C LYS A 78 -5.91 -6.10 22.22
N GLY A 79 -4.84 -5.44 21.76
CA GLY A 79 -3.47 -5.61 22.27
C GLY A 79 -2.83 -6.99 21.99
N GLN A 80 -3.43 -7.81 21.11
CA GLN A 80 -2.88 -9.11 20.70
C GLN A 80 -1.78 -8.96 19.65
N LEU A 81 -1.86 -7.92 18.83
CA LEU A 81 -0.85 -7.43 17.90
C LEU A 81 -0.57 -5.96 18.25
N HIS A 82 0.54 -5.43 17.76
CA HIS A 82 0.94 -4.06 18.04
C HIS A 82 1.00 -3.19 16.77
N GLY A 83 1.19 -3.81 15.61
CA GLY A 83 1.26 -3.12 14.34
C GLY A 83 1.14 -4.06 13.15
N GLY A 84 1.23 -3.49 11.97
CA GLY A 84 1.18 -4.22 10.71
C GLY A 84 1.52 -3.36 9.51
N MET A 85 1.71 -4.04 8.39
CA MET A 85 1.76 -3.44 7.08
C MET A 85 0.44 -3.70 6.38
N PHE A 86 -0.22 -2.63 6.00
CA PHE A 86 -1.58 -2.63 5.46
C PHE A 86 -1.59 -2.12 4.02
N THR A 87 -2.53 -2.61 3.23
CA THR A 87 -2.94 -2.00 1.97
C THR A 87 -3.89 -0.82 2.22
N GLY A 88 -4.27 -0.12 1.16
CA GLY A 88 -5.27 0.94 1.26
C GLY A 88 -6.57 0.50 1.93
N TYR A 89 -6.98 -0.76 1.78
CA TYR A 89 -8.17 -1.29 2.44
C TYR A 89 -8.06 -1.23 3.97
N GLY A 90 -6.97 -1.73 4.57
CA GLY A 90 -6.74 -1.64 6.00
C GLY A 90 -6.50 -0.21 6.48
N ILE A 91 -5.77 0.58 5.69
CA ILE A 91 -5.55 2.02 5.92
C ILE A 91 -6.88 2.75 6.05
N GLY A 92 -7.82 2.53 5.13
CA GLY A 92 -9.14 3.16 5.15
C GLY A 92 -10.01 2.79 6.35
N ARG A 93 -9.74 1.65 6.99
CA ARG A 93 -10.40 1.24 8.25
C ARG A 93 -9.80 1.90 9.49
N ILE A 94 -8.65 2.52 9.35
CA ILE A 94 -8.00 3.33 10.38
C ILE A 94 -8.33 4.80 10.17
N TYR A 95 -8.03 5.32 8.97
CA TYR A 95 -8.23 6.71 8.60
C TYR A 95 -8.63 6.80 7.11
N SER A 96 -9.93 6.82 6.86
CA SER A 96 -10.50 6.74 5.52
C SER A 96 -10.14 7.88 4.57
N PRO A 97 -9.87 9.14 5.01
CA PRO A 97 -9.44 10.20 4.11
C PRO A 97 -8.16 9.89 3.33
N ALA A 98 -7.28 9.03 3.85
CA ALA A 98 -6.07 8.60 3.15
C ALA A 98 -6.37 7.87 1.83
N ARG A 99 -7.56 7.28 1.69
CA ARG A 99 -8.01 6.58 0.48
C ARG A 99 -8.24 7.52 -0.71
N VAL A 100 -8.18 8.84 -0.51
CA VAL A 100 -8.18 9.81 -1.62
C VAL A 100 -7.06 9.53 -2.63
N LEU A 101 -5.93 9.00 -2.16
CA LEU A 101 -4.78 8.60 -3.00
C LEU A 101 -5.08 7.38 -3.89
N GLU A 102 -6.13 6.64 -3.61
CA GLU A 102 -6.55 5.47 -4.40
C GLU A 102 -7.83 5.71 -5.20
N MET A 103 -8.26 6.96 -5.33
CA MET A 103 -9.41 7.27 -6.18
C MET A 103 -9.18 6.73 -7.60
N PRO A 104 -10.16 6.01 -8.17
CA PRO A 104 -10.04 5.42 -9.49
C PRO A 104 -9.65 6.45 -10.55
N PHE A 105 -8.71 6.10 -11.41
CA PHE A 105 -8.23 6.92 -12.53
C PHE A 105 -7.74 8.33 -12.13
N LEU A 106 -7.30 8.50 -10.88
CA LEU A 106 -6.82 9.79 -10.39
C LEU A 106 -5.44 10.12 -10.98
N PHE A 107 -4.50 9.19 -10.89
CA PHE A 107 -3.11 9.37 -11.33
C PHE A 107 -2.85 8.68 -12.67
N LYS A 108 -2.12 9.36 -13.56
CA LYS A 108 -1.67 8.81 -14.84
C LYS A 108 -0.31 8.14 -14.76
N ASN A 109 0.52 8.55 -13.79
CA ASN A 109 1.88 8.07 -13.60
C ASN A 109 2.33 8.23 -12.14
N VAL A 110 3.52 7.71 -11.85
CA VAL A 110 4.10 7.72 -10.49
C VAL A 110 4.49 9.13 -10.02
N ASP A 111 4.86 10.04 -10.94
CA ASP A 111 5.29 11.39 -10.58
C ASP A 111 4.11 12.21 -10.04
N GLU A 112 2.93 12.05 -10.63
CA GLU A 112 1.68 12.64 -10.12
C GLU A 112 1.34 12.12 -8.73
N SER A 113 1.45 10.81 -8.53
CA SER A 113 1.19 10.17 -7.23
C SER A 113 2.18 10.63 -6.16
N ASP A 114 3.48 10.70 -6.50
CA ASP A 114 4.52 11.15 -5.58
C ASP A 114 4.30 12.61 -5.17
N TYR A 115 4.05 13.49 -6.14
CA TYR A 115 3.79 14.90 -5.88
C TYR A 115 2.61 15.08 -4.92
N ILE A 116 1.47 14.46 -5.23
CA ILE A 116 0.27 14.60 -4.39
C ILE A 116 0.48 14.01 -3.00
N ARG A 117 1.09 12.83 -2.91
CA ARG A 117 1.40 12.22 -1.63
C ARG A 117 2.22 13.15 -0.74
N GLU A 118 3.27 13.77 -1.27
CA GLU A 118 4.12 14.71 -0.52
C GLU A 118 3.32 15.92 -0.01
N GLN A 119 2.38 16.43 -0.81
CA GLN A 119 1.58 17.61 -0.44
C GLN A 119 0.55 17.33 0.67
N ILE A 120 0.02 16.11 0.77
CA ILE A 120 -1.04 15.78 1.73
C ILE A 120 -0.56 14.93 2.91
N MET A 121 0.66 14.39 2.84
CA MET A 121 1.21 13.50 3.87
C MET A 121 1.16 14.08 5.29
N PRO A 122 1.52 15.35 5.54
CA PRO A 122 1.48 15.90 6.90
C PRO A 122 0.09 15.81 7.54
N ASP A 123 -0.97 16.03 6.76
CA ASP A 123 -2.35 15.95 7.26
C ASP A 123 -2.75 14.49 7.51
N LEU A 124 -2.29 13.57 6.66
CA LEU A 124 -2.56 12.14 6.84
C LEU A 124 -1.88 11.60 8.10
N GLU A 125 -0.64 11.99 8.39
CA GLU A 125 0.07 11.59 9.61
C GLU A 125 -0.66 12.03 10.88
N ILE A 126 -1.21 13.27 10.88
CA ILE A 126 -2.03 13.76 11.98
C ILE A 126 -3.28 12.89 12.11
N GLY A 127 -4.00 12.65 11.03
CA GLY A 127 -5.22 11.85 11.03
C GLY A 127 -5.01 10.40 11.52
N PHE A 128 -3.90 9.76 11.17
CA PHE A 128 -3.56 8.44 11.69
C PHE A 128 -3.31 8.48 13.21
N ARG A 129 -2.58 9.48 13.67
CA ARG A 129 -2.27 9.63 15.11
C ARG A 129 -3.54 9.87 15.93
N GLU A 130 -4.44 10.70 15.44
CA GLU A 130 -5.76 10.93 16.05
C GLU A 130 -6.65 9.68 16.01
N SER A 131 -6.45 8.81 15.01
CA SER A 131 -7.15 7.52 14.88
C SER A 131 -6.51 6.38 15.72
N GLY A 132 -5.50 6.69 16.53
CA GLY A 132 -4.87 5.75 17.45
C GLY A 132 -3.69 4.97 16.88
N PHE A 133 -3.09 5.43 15.76
CA PHE A 133 -1.96 4.78 15.12
C PHE A 133 -0.85 5.76 14.76
N GLU A 134 0.39 5.37 14.98
CA GLU A 134 1.56 6.05 14.45
C GLU A 134 1.91 5.46 13.08
N LEU A 135 2.03 6.31 12.07
CA LEU A 135 2.48 5.95 10.75
C LEU A 135 4.01 5.96 10.71
N LEU A 136 4.63 4.80 10.54
CA LEU A 136 6.09 4.67 10.47
C LEU A 136 6.62 4.83 9.05
N GLY A 137 5.78 4.60 8.04
CA GLY A 137 6.17 4.74 6.66
C GLY A 137 5.04 4.43 5.68
N TRP A 138 5.26 4.84 4.44
CA TRP A 138 4.28 4.81 3.38
C TRP A 138 4.81 4.07 2.14
N PRO A 139 4.83 2.73 2.15
CA PRO A 139 5.16 1.96 0.97
C PRO A 139 4.05 2.07 -0.09
N GLU A 140 4.32 1.55 -1.27
CA GLU A 140 3.39 1.51 -2.39
C GLU A 140 3.21 0.07 -2.85
N VAL A 141 1.99 -0.28 -3.23
CA VAL A 141 1.70 -1.55 -3.93
C VAL A 141 1.88 -1.36 -5.43
N GLY A 142 1.58 -0.16 -5.92
CA GLY A 142 1.71 0.26 -7.29
C GLY A 142 0.39 0.28 -8.05
N PHE A 143 0.48 0.49 -9.36
CA PHE A 143 -0.68 0.54 -10.24
C PHE A 143 -1.41 -0.81 -10.29
N ILE A 144 -2.73 -0.73 -10.15
CA ILE A 144 -3.65 -1.87 -10.12
C ILE A 144 -4.31 -2.04 -11.48
N HIS A 145 -4.30 -3.26 -11.98
CA HIS A 145 -4.91 -3.66 -13.25
C HIS A 145 -5.97 -4.73 -13.01
N PHE A 146 -6.96 -4.81 -13.89
CA PHE A 146 -7.83 -5.98 -13.92
C PHE A 146 -7.11 -7.15 -14.56
N PHE A 147 -7.29 -8.34 -13.98
CA PHE A 147 -6.83 -9.61 -14.52
C PHE A 147 -8.02 -10.55 -14.64
N SER A 148 -8.24 -11.15 -15.81
CA SER A 148 -9.44 -11.93 -16.11
C SER A 148 -9.13 -13.26 -16.83
N THR A 149 -10.07 -14.19 -16.74
CA THR A 149 -10.09 -15.40 -17.57
C THR A 149 -10.66 -15.14 -18.98
N LYS A 150 -11.32 -13.98 -19.18
CA LYS A 150 -11.97 -13.56 -20.42
C LYS A 150 -11.30 -12.30 -20.95
N PRO A 151 -11.31 -12.07 -22.28
CA PRO A 151 -10.74 -10.88 -22.86
C PRO A 151 -11.46 -9.60 -22.37
N ILE A 152 -10.70 -8.50 -22.26
CA ILE A 152 -11.19 -7.18 -21.85
C ILE A 152 -10.75 -6.18 -22.90
N THR A 153 -11.61 -5.91 -23.87
CA THR A 153 -11.33 -5.00 -25.00
C THR A 153 -12.05 -3.66 -24.90
N SER A 154 -12.99 -3.55 -23.95
CA SER A 154 -13.78 -2.36 -23.68
C SER A 154 -14.19 -2.25 -22.20
N ILE A 155 -14.67 -1.08 -21.79
CA ILE A 155 -15.29 -0.89 -20.47
C ILE A 155 -16.56 -1.75 -20.32
N ASP A 156 -17.29 -1.97 -21.41
CA ASP A 156 -18.51 -2.79 -21.38
C ASP A 156 -18.20 -4.26 -21.12
N ASP A 157 -17.06 -4.78 -21.61
CA ASP A 157 -16.63 -6.13 -21.28
C ASP A 157 -16.47 -6.31 -19.77
N ILE A 158 -15.89 -5.32 -19.07
CA ILE A 158 -15.69 -5.35 -17.62
C ILE A 158 -17.02 -5.52 -16.88
N LYS A 159 -18.09 -4.89 -17.37
CA LYS A 159 -19.44 -4.98 -16.76
C LYS A 159 -20.05 -6.39 -16.81
N THR A 160 -19.53 -7.28 -17.67
CA THR A 160 -20.01 -8.66 -17.81
C THR A 160 -19.25 -9.67 -16.96
N LEU A 161 -18.18 -9.26 -16.31
CA LEU A 161 -17.27 -10.13 -15.55
C LEU A 161 -17.74 -10.31 -14.12
N ARG A 162 -17.38 -11.47 -13.54
CA ARG A 162 -17.59 -11.75 -12.11
C ARG A 162 -16.34 -11.29 -11.35
N ILE A 163 -16.35 -10.02 -10.99
CA ILE A 163 -15.17 -9.35 -10.44
C ILE A 163 -15.15 -9.51 -8.92
N TRP A 164 -14.01 -9.93 -8.40
CA TRP A 164 -13.76 -9.88 -6.98
C TRP A 164 -13.85 -8.43 -6.44
N LEU A 165 -14.50 -8.28 -5.30
CA LEU A 165 -14.44 -7.09 -4.47
C LEU A 165 -13.92 -7.48 -3.09
N TRP A 166 -12.96 -6.73 -2.55
CA TRP A 166 -12.55 -6.94 -1.17
C TRP A 166 -13.73 -6.65 -0.25
N GLN A 167 -14.16 -7.68 0.49
CA GLN A 167 -15.40 -7.65 1.27
C GLN A 167 -15.43 -6.51 2.27
N GLY A 168 -16.35 -5.57 2.09
CA GLY A 168 -16.54 -4.40 2.95
C GLY A 168 -15.47 -3.31 2.72
N ASP A 169 -14.96 -3.17 1.48
CA ASP A 169 -14.17 -2.01 1.07
C ASP A 169 -15.08 -0.91 0.48
N PRO A 170 -15.32 0.20 1.20
CA PRO A 170 -16.22 1.25 0.73
C PRO A 170 -15.77 1.95 -0.55
N LEU A 171 -14.44 2.05 -0.80
CA LEU A 171 -13.92 2.62 -2.03
C LEU A 171 -14.24 1.72 -3.23
N GLY A 172 -14.00 0.42 -3.09
CA GLY A 172 -14.35 -0.55 -4.12
C GLY A 172 -15.86 -0.60 -4.38
N GLU A 173 -16.67 -0.61 -3.33
CA GLU A 173 -18.15 -0.56 -3.44
C GLU A 173 -18.62 0.68 -4.19
N ALA A 174 -18.04 1.85 -3.88
CA ALA A 174 -18.37 3.11 -4.55
C ALA A 174 -17.98 3.08 -6.04
N PHE A 175 -16.78 2.56 -6.36
CA PHE A 175 -16.32 2.42 -7.73
C PHE A 175 -17.22 1.50 -8.55
N PHE A 176 -17.48 0.27 -8.08
CA PHE A 176 -18.29 -0.69 -8.81
C PHE A 176 -19.73 -0.22 -8.99
N LYS A 177 -20.27 0.46 -7.98
CA LYS A 177 -21.60 1.08 -8.08
C LYS A 177 -21.64 2.18 -9.14
N ALA A 178 -20.63 3.07 -9.18
CA ALA A 178 -20.51 4.12 -10.19
C ALA A 178 -20.35 3.53 -11.60
N ALA A 179 -19.57 2.46 -11.74
CA ALA A 179 -19.36 1.75 -12.99
C ALA A 179 -20.54 0.86 -13.40
N LYS A 180 -21.58 0.73 -12.55
CA LYS A 180 -22.75 -0.16 -12.75
C LYS A 180 -22.35 -1.63 -12.89
N ILE A 181 -21.39 -2.07 -12.10
CA ILE A 181 -20.89 -3.44 -12.00
C ILE A 181 -21.39 -4.05 -10.70
N ASP A 182 -21.80 -5.31 -10.72
CA ASP A 182 -22.19 -6.10 -9.55
C ASP A 182 -21.03 -7.03 -9.16
N PRO A 183 -20.16 -6.64 -8.22
CA PRO A 183 -18.98 -7.42 -7.86
C PRO A 183 -19.31 -8.54 -6.87
N VAL A 184 -18.39 -9.49 -6.73
CA VAL A 184 -18.47 -10.59 -5.76
C VAL A 184 -17.60 -10.27 -4.55
N PRO A 185 -18.19 -9.96 -3.38
CA PRO A 185 -17.42 -9.63 -2.17
C PRO A 185 -16.83 -10.89 -1.53
N LEU A 186 -15.50 -10.94 -1.39
CA LEU A 186 -14.75 -12.02 -0.74
C LEU A 186 -13.58 -11.46 0.05
N SER A 187 -13.16 -12.19 1.10
CA SER A 187 -11.84 -11.98 1.69
C SER A 187 -10.74 -12.31 0.68
N ILE A 188 -9.61 -11.59 0.73
CA ILE A 188 -8.44 -11.90 -0.11
C ILE A 188 -7.94 -13.33 0.09
N MET A 189 -8.17 -13.90 1.27
CA MET A 189 -7.77 -15.26 1.62
C MET A 189 -8.50 -16.34 0.79
N ASP A 190 -9.68 -16.01 0.26
CA ASP A 190 -10.52 -16.95 -0.50
C ASP A 190 -10.31 -16.81 -2.02
N VAL A 191 -9.69 -15.73 -2.49
CA VAL A 191 -9.60 -15.37 -3.92
C VAL A 191 -8.97 -16.48 -4.76
N TYR A 192 -7.79 -16.99 -4.35
CA TYR A 192 -7.10 -18.04 -5.10
C TYR A 192 -7.95 -19.33 -5.22
N THR A 193 -8.61 -19.70 -4.15
CA THR A 193 -9.51 -20.88 -4.11
C THR A 193 -10.67 -20.69 -5.06
N GLN A 194 -11.30 -19.51 -5.07
CA GLN A 194 -12.43 -19.20 -5.96
C GLN A 194 -12.00 -19.13 -7.44
N LEU A 195 -10.83 -18.57 -7.75
CA LEU A 195 -10.27 -18.57 -9.10
C LEU A 195 -9.92 -19.98 -9.59
N SER A 196 -9.54 -20.88 -8.67
CA SER A 196 -9.10 -22.26 -8.99
C SER A 196 -10.27 -23.24 -9.14
N ALA A 197 -11.42 -22.93 -8.56
CA ALA A 197 -12.57 -23.81 -8.56
C ALA A 197 -13.26 -23.88 -9.93
N LYS A 198 -13.66 -25.08 -10.39
CA LYS A 198 -14.36 -25.29 -11.68
C LYS A 198 -15.64 -24.42 -11.80
N HIS A 199 -16.29 -24.17 -10.69
CA HIS A 199 -17.50 -23.33 -10.58
C HIS A 199 -17.29 -22.22 -9.55
N GLY A 200 -16.11 -21.61 -9.55
CA GLY A 200 -15.80 -20.51 -8.65
C GLY A 200 -16.70 -19.29 -8.89
N SER A 201 -16.88 -18.50 -7.86
CA SER A 201 -17.78 -17.33 -7.91
C SER A 201 -17.21 -16.17 -8.72
N ILE A 202 -15.88 -16.12 -8.93
CA ILE A 202 -15.19 -15.04 -9.64
C ILE A 202 -14.41 -15.57 -10.85
N ASP A 203 -14.24 -14.72 -11.85
CA ASP A 203 -13.37 -14.95 -13.01
C ASP A 203 -12.40 -13.79 -13.25
N THR A 204 -12.49 -12.75 -12.43
CA THR A 204 -11.72 -11.52 -12.58
C THR A 204 -11.33 -10.97 -11.21
N VAL A 205 -10.11 -10.45 -11.12
CA VAL A 205 -9.56 -9.79 -9.94
C VAL A 205 -8.90 -8.47 -10.34
N TYR A 206 -8.59 -7.63 -9.36
CA TYR A 206 -7.76 -6.44 -9.55
C TYR A 206 -6.57 -6.48 -8.59
N THR A 207 -5.38 -6.25 -9.11
CA THR A 207 -4.13 -6.24 -8.33
C THR A 207 -3.01 -5.59 -9.15
N SER A 208 -1.85 -5.36 -8.52
CA SER A 208 -0.65 -4.96 -9.24
C SER A 208 -0.05 -6.14 -10.02
N THR A 209 0.76 -5.86 -11.04
CA THR A 209 1.41 -6.89 -11.84
C THR A 209 2.29 -7.81 -11.00
N PHE A 210 3.03 -7.25 -10.03
CA PHE A 210 3.78 -8.06 -9.06
C PHE A 210 2.84 -8.81 -8.10
N GLY A 211 1.75 -8.21 -7.66
CA GLY A 211 0.75 -8.86 -6.81
C GLY A 211 0.14 -10.10 -7.45
N ALA A 212 -0.15 -10.05 -8.75
CA ALA A 212 -0.64 -11.20 -9.52
C ALA A 212 0.34 -12.39 -9.47
N ILE A 213 1.66 -12.12 -9.50
CA ILE A 213 2.70 -13.15 -9.40
C ILE A 213 2.85 -13.62 -7.95
N ALA A 214 2.99 -12.71 -7.00
CA ALA A 214 3.24 -13.02 -5.60
C ALA A 214 2.11 -13.85 -4.96
N LEU A 215 0.87 -13.58 -5.36
CA LEU A 215 -0.33 -14.32 -4.93
C LEU A 215 -0.64 -15.52 -5.83
N GLN A 216 0.17 -15.77 -6.86
CA GLN A 216 0.01 -16.85 -7.85
C GLN A 216 -1.32 -16.79 -8.64
N TRP A 217 -2.03 -15.67 -8.61
CA TRP A 217 -3.32 -15.53 -9.29
C TRP A 217 -3.18 -15.61 -10.80
N TYR A 218 -2.06 -15.12 -11.36
CA TYR A 218 -1.79 -15.17 -12.80
C TYR A 218 -1.94 -16.58 -13.39
N SER A 219 -1.67 -17.64 -12.60
CA SER A 219 -1.77 -19.04 -13.06
C SER A 219 -3.20 -19.47 -13.41
N LYS A 220 -4.21 -18.67 -13.04
CA LYS A 220 -5.63 -18.91 -13.27
C LYS A 220 -6.27 -17.93 -14.25
N LEU A 221 -5.49 -16.96 -14.73
CA LEU A 221 -5.96 -15.82 -15.53
C LEU A 221 -5.26 -15.84 -16.89
N LYS A 222 -5.79 -15.09 -17.87
CA LYS A 222 -5.29 -15.05 -19.24
C LYS A 222 -5.12 -13.65 -19.79
N TYR A 223 -5.89 -12.69 -19.29
CA TYR A 223 -5.95 -11.34 -19.81
C TYR A 223 -5.75 -10.33 -18.70
N ALA A 224 -5.17 -9.18 -19.03
CA ALA A 224 -5.02 -8.05 -18.12
C ALA A 224 -5.25 -6.72 -18.86
N THR A 225 -5.73 -5.69 -18.15
CA THR A 225 -5.81 -4.34 -18.72
C THR A 225 -4.45 -3.67 -18.72
N ARG A 226 -4.13 -2.88 -19.77
CA ARG A 226 -2.96 -1.97 -19.78
C ARG A 226 -3.26 -0.73 -18.97
N ILE A 227 -4.48 -0.17 -19.09
CA ILE A 227 -4.88 0.96 -18.27
C ILE A 227 -4.96 0.54 -16.80
N PRO A 228 -4.36 1.32 -15.89
CA PRO A 228 -4.50 1.06 -14.47
C PRO A 228 -5.83 1.63 -13.95
N LEU A 229 -6.43 0.89 -13.01
CA LEU A 229 -7.60 1.34 -12.27
C LEU A 229 -7.26 2.43 -11.26
N THR A 230 -6.18 2.23 -10.51
CA THR A 230 -5.72 3.13 -9.45
C THR A 230 -4.25 2.88 -9.13
N ASN A 231 -3.62 3.76 -8.32
CA ASN A 231 -2.34 3.48 -7.69
C ASN A 231 -2.57 3.10 -6.23
N ALA A 232 -2.38 1.83 -5.90
CA ALA A 232 -2.65 1.33 -4.55
C ALA A 232 -1.52 1.69 -3.58
N ILE A 233 -1.93 2.20 -2.43
CA ILE A 233 -1.05 2.62 -1.34
C ILE A 233 -0.81 1.48 -0.35
N GLY A 234 0.25 1.63 0.46
CA GLY A 234 0.51 0.83 1.64
C GLY A 234 0.78 1.71 2.85
N GLY A 235 0.71 1.14 4.04
CA GLY A 235 1.05 1.83 5.27
C GLY A 235 1.68 0.89 6.29
N VAL A 236 2.76 1.34 6.93
CA VAL A 236 3.39 0.68 8.07
C VAL A 236 2.93 1.39 9.32
N LEU A 237 2.08 0.76 10.10
CA LEU A 237 1.36 1.37 11.21
C LEU A 237 1.56 0.58 12.50
N VAL A 238 1.75 1.31 13.59
CA VAL A 238 1.86 0.76 14.95
C VAL A 238 0.82 1.46 15.82
N SER A 239 0.16 0.73 16.72
CA SER A 239 -0.80 1.33 17.66
C SER A 239 -0.12 2.38 18.55
N ASN A 240 -0.78 3.51 18.79
CA ASN A 240 -0.30 4.52 19.74
C ASN A 240 -0.10 3.92 21.13
N GLU A 241 -0.92 2.93 21.51
CA GLU A 241 -0.79 2.25 22.80
C GLU A 241 0.59 1.59 22.96
N PHE A 242 1.09 0.90 21.92
CA PHE A 242 2.43 0.31 21.95
C PHE A 242 3.50 1.41 21.78
N TYR A 243 3.34 2.28 20.79
CA TYR A 243 4.32 3.29 20.42
C TYR A 243 4.67 4.23 21.58
N ASN A 244 3.66 4.67 22.33
CA ASN A 244 3.83 5.60 23.46
C ASN A 244 4.46 4.95 24.71
N LYS A 245 4.54 3.61 24.78
CA LYS A 245 5.30 2.90 25.82
C LYS A 245 6.81 2.96 25.57
N LEU A 246 7.22 3.20 24.33
CA LEU A 246 8.64 3.24 23.96
C LEU A 246 9.30 4.52 24.45
N PRO A 247 10.54 4.47 24.95
CA PRO A 247 11.36 5.66 25.13
C PRO A 247 11.55 6.45 23.84
N ALA A 248 11.79 7.75 23.95
CA ALA A 248 11.85 8.68 22.79
C ALA A 248 12.90 8.27 21.73
N ASP A 249 14.03 7.71 22.16
CA ASP A 249 15.07 7.21 21.24
C ASP A 249 14.59 6.03 20.41
N LEU A 250 13.81 5.11 20.99
CA LEU A 250 13.23 3.97 20.28
C LEU A 250 12.07 4.39 19.37
N GLN A 251 11.27 5.37 19.79
CA GLN A 251 10.25 5.97 18.93
C GLN A 251 10.89 6.61 17.69
N GLN A 252 11.95 7.39 17.88
CA GLN A 252 12.69 8.00 16.78
C GLN A 252 13.34 6.97 15.87
N LEU A 253 13.90 5.88 16.44
CA LEU A 253 14.48 4.78 15.68
C LEU A 253 13.43 4.15 14.76
N LEU A 254 12.24 3.80 15.28
CA LEU A 254 11.16 3.22 14.50
C LEU A 254 10.70 4.15 13.36
N ARG A 255 10.53 5.44 13.62
CA ARG A 255 10.13 6.41 12.59
C ARG A 255 11.18 6.54 11.49
N THR A 256 12.45 6.74 11.86
CA THR A 256 13.51 6.96 10.89
C THR A 256 13.74 5.74 10.01
N THR A 257 13.83 4.56 10.63
CA THR A 257 14.09 3.31 9.89
C THR A 257 12.85 2.83 9.14
N GLY A 258 11.65 3.02 9.70
CA GLY A 258 10.38 2.68 9.05
C GLY A 258 10.13 3.50 7.79
N LYS A 259 10.46 4.80 7.82
CA LYS A 259 10.43 5.67 6.62
C LYS A 259 11.40 5.16 5.56
N ALA A 260 12.66 4.93 5.92
CA ALA A 260 13.68 4.45 4.98
C ALA A 260 13.31 3.10 4.35
N MET A 261 12.85 2.14 5.16
CA MET A 261 12.37 0.84 4.69
C MET A 261 11.16 0.98 3.75
N SER A 262 10.23 1.87 4.06
CA SER A 262 9.05 2.10 3.21
C SER A 262 9.41 2.75 1.87
N ASP A 263 10.38 3.67 1.84
CA ASP A 263 10.92 4.24 0.61
C ASP A 263 11.62 3.17 -0.24
N GLU A 264 12.37 2.25 0.39
CA GLU A 264 13.00 1.11 -0.30
C GLU A 264 11.94 0.16 -0.89
N ILE A 265 10.89 -0.19 -0.15
CA ILE A 265 9.79 -1.01 -0.66
C ILE A 265 9.11 -0.30 -1.83
N ARG A 266 8.84 0.99 -1.75
CA ARG A 266 8.20 1.78 -2.81
C ARG A 266 9.01 1.72 -4.12
N LEU A 267 10.32 1.97 -4.06
CA LEU A 267 11.20 1.90 -5.23
C LEU A 267 11.27 0.48 -5.80
N ASN A 268 11.41 -0.52 -4.92
CA ASN A 268 11.44 -1.92 -5.31
C ASN A 268 10.09 -2.36 -5.92
N ALA A 269 8.96 -1.92 -5.36
CA ALA A 269 7.63 -2.23 -5.90
C ALA A 269 7.46 -1.75 -7.34
N ARG A 270 7.91 -0.54 -7.65
CA ARG A 270 7.87 0.00 -9.03
C ARG A 270 8.70 -0.84 -10.00
N GLU A 271 9.91 -1.20 -9.61
CA GLU A 271 10.78 -2.02 -10.43
C GLU A 271 10.25 -3.45 -10.60
N GLU A 272 9.76 -4.08 -9.52
CA GLU A 272 9.16 -5.40 -9.58
C GLU A 272 7.87 -5.40 -10.42
N ASN A 273 7.01 -4.39 -10.29
CA ASN A 273 5.83 -4.25 -11.13
C ASN A 273 6.21 -4.12 -12.62
N ARG A 274 7.22 -3.32 -12.95
CA ARG A 274 7.71 -3.16 -14.31
C ARG A 274 8.24 -4.48 -14.90
N LYS A 275 9.05 -5.23 -14.14
CA LYS A 275 9.58 -6.54 -14.56
C LYS A 275 8.48 -7.59 -14.69
N SER A 276 7.48 -7.51 -13.84
CA SER A 276 6.38 -8.48 -13.79
C SER A 276 5.56 -8.51 -15.06
N ILE A 277 5.44 -7.39 -15.80
CA ILE A 277 4.75 -7.37 -17.10
C ILE A 277 5.34 -8.42 -18.05
N GLY A 278 6.65 -8.39 -18.27
CA GLY A 278 7.32 -9.35 -19.15
C GLY A 278 7.29 -10.80 -18.64
N ILE A 279 7.23 -10.99 -17.31
CA ILE A 279 7.06 -12.34 -16.72
C ILE A 279 5.63 -12.83 -16.98
N LEU A 280 4.63 -11.99 -16.79
CA LEU A 280 3.23 -12.31 -17.02
C LEU A 280 2.97 -12.64 -18.49
N GLU A 281 3.49 -11.85 -19.43
CA GLU A 281 3.40 -12.10 -20.87
C GLU A 281 4.02 -13.45 -21.26
N LYS A 282 5.21 -13.78 -20.72
CA LYS A 282 5.86 -15.09 -20.94
C LYS A 282 5.05 -16.25 -20.36
N ASN A 283 4.22 -16.00 -19.37
CA ASN A 283 3.32 -17.00 -18.78
C ASN A 283 1.91 -16.99 -19.40
N GLY A 284 1.73 -16.30 -20.53
CA GLY A 284 0.51 -16.34 -21.32
C GLY A 284 -0.56 -15.36 -20.90
N ILE A 285 -0.21 -14.31 -20.15
CA ILE A 285 -1.11 -13.17 -19.89
C ILE A 285 -1.03 -12.21 -21.07
N GLU A 286 -2.14 -11.95 -21.70
CA GLU A 286 -2.30 -10.97 -22.78
C GLU A 286 -2.81 -9.65 -22.20
N PHE A 287 -2.02 -8.55 -22.40
CA PHE A 287 -2.40 -7.23 -21.96
C PHE A 287 -3.23 -6.53 -23.03
N MET A 288 -4.43 -6.10 -22.67
CA MET A 288 -5.45 -5.50 -23.55
C MET A 288 -5.95 -4.18 -22.96
N LEU A 289 -6.77 -3.46 -23.70
CA LEU A 289 -7.44 -2.23 -23.31
C LEU A 289 -6.45 -1.15 -22.84
N ASP A 290 -6.03 -0.30 -23.77
CA ASP A 290 -5.14 0.84 -23.50
C ASP A 290 -5.94 2.15 -23.37
N TRP A 291 -5.28 3.24 -23.02
CA TRP A 291 -5.91 4.58 -22.90
C TRP A 291 -6.58 5.06 -24.18
N ASP A 292 -6.07 4.66 -25.35
CA ASP A 292 -6.64 5.02 -26.65
C ASP A 292 -7.96 4.27 -26.94
N ASP A 293 -8.26 3.20 -26.21
CA ASP A 293 -9.45 2.36 -26.40
C ASP A 293 -10.64 2.80 -25.53
N VAL A 294 -10.49 3.85 -24.69
CA VAL A 294 -11.50 4.25 -23.71
C VAL A 294 -11.97 5.68 -23.89
N ASP A 295 -13.26 5.92 -23.64
CA ASP A 295 -13.79 7.28 -23.55
C ASP A 295 -13.41 7.90 -22.18
N MET A 296 -12.53 8.89 -22.21
CA MET A 296 -12.10 9.62 -21.02
C MET A 296 -13.27 10.31 -20.30
N ASN A 297 -14.36 10.68 -20.98
CA ASN A 297 -15.52 11.26 -20.32
C ASN A 297 -16.25 10.21 -19.48
N GLU A 298 -16.37 8.96 -19.97
CA GLU A 298 -16.94 7.86 -19.20
C GLU A 298 -16.08 7.56 -17.95
N ILE A 299 -14.77 7.49 -18.10
CA ILE A 299 -13.82 7.27 -17.01
C ILE A 299 -13.95 8.36 -15.94
N LEU A 300 -14.01 9.64 -16.36
CA LEU A 300 -14.16 10.77 -15.43
C LEU A 300 -15.53 10.77 -14.76
N ALA A 301 -16.60 10.39 -15.47
CA ALA A 301 -17.94 10.27 -14.87
C ALA A 301 -17.96 9.20 -13.77
N ILE A 302 -17.41 8.02 -14.03
CA ILE A 302 -17.30 6.94 -13.02
C ILE A 302 -16.53 7.42 -11.78
N ARG A 303 -15.40 8.11 -11.96
CA ARG A 303 -14.63 8.67 -10.84
C ARG A 303 -15.44 9.67 -10.02
N ASN A 304 -16.11 10.60 -10.69
CA ASN A 304 -16.87 11.67 -10.02
C ASN A 304 -18.09 11.10 -9.28
N ASP A 305 -18.77 10.13 -9.87
CA ASP A 305 -19.89 9.42 -9.22
C ASP A 305 -19.41 8.64 -7.98
N ALA A 306 -18.25 7.96 -8.07
CA ALA A 306 -17.64 7.28 -6.93
C ALA A 306 -17.27 8.28 -5.83
N ALA A 307 -16.65 9.42 -6.17
CA ALA A 307 -16.31 10.47 -5.22
C ALA A 307 -17.57 11.03 -4.52
N SER A 308 -18.62 11.31 -5.27
CA SER A 308 -19.91 11.77 -4.71
C SER A 308 -20.54 10.76 -3.74
N TYR A 309 -20.43 9.46 -4.03
CA TYR A 309 -20.90 8.41 -3.11
C TYR A 309 -20.07 8.37 -1.82
N LEU A 310 -18.75 8.44 -1.93
CA LEU A 310 -17.82 8.43 -0.78
C LEU A 310 -17.97 9.66 0.11
N GLU A 311 -18.26 10.83 -0.48
CA GLU A 311 -18.60 12.04 0.24
C GLU A 311 -19.89 11.87 1.03
N LYS A 312 -21.00 11.41 0.36
CA LYS A 312 -22.31 11.20 0.99
C LYS A 312 -22.26 10.23 2.16
N THR A 313 -21.38 9.23 2.10
CA THR A 313 -21.14 8.26 3.18
C THR A 313 -20.13 8.74 4.21
N ASN A 314 -19.59 9.94 4.04
CA ASN A 314 -18.53 10.54 4.88
C ASN A 314 -17.28 9.64 4.99
N TYR A 315 -16.99 8.88 3.93
CA TYR A 315 -15.79 8.03 3.88
C TYR A 315 -14.56 8.79 3.39
N ILE A 316 -14.70 9.56 2.29
CA ILE A 316 -13.69 10.53 1.84
C ILE A 316 -14.36 11.90 1.84
N PRO A 317 -13.99 12.82 2.73
CA PRO A 317 -14.55 14.18 2.75
C PRO A 317 -14.27 14.93 1.44
N ALA A 318 -15.27 15.69 0.96
CA ALA A 318 -15.14 16.53 -0.25
C ALA A 318 -13.93 17.47 -0.19
N SER A 319 -13.60 17.99 1.00
CA SER A 319 -12.50 18.93 1.19
C SER A 319 -11.13 18.34 0.79
N ILE A 320 -10.85 17.09 1.18
CA ILE A 320 -9.58 16.44 0.81
C ILE A 320 -9.57 16.05 -0.67
N PHE A 321 -10.72 15.59 -1.21
CA PHE A 321 -10.83 15.22 -2.61
C PHE A 321 -10.65 16.45 -3.51
N SER A 322 -11.37 17.54 -3.28
CA SER A 322 -11.26 18.78 -4.06
C SER A 322 -9.86 19.41 -3.96
N ARG A 323 -9.23 19.35 -2.77
CA ARG A 323 -7.84 19.80 -2.60
C ARG A 323 -6.89 18.98 -3.43
N THR A 324 -7.05 17.65 -3.42
CA THR A 324 -6.22 16.73 -4.18
C THR A 324 -6.36 16.97 -5.70
N GLU A 325 -7.59 17.12 -6.20
CA GLU A 325 -7.83 17.42 -7.62
C GLU A 325 -7.23 18.77 -8.03
N LYS A 326 -7.36 19.80 -7.17
CA LYS A 326 -6.75 21.10 -7.43
C LYS A 326 -5.22 20.99 -7.53
N LEU A 327 -4.57 20.37 -6.55
CA LEU A 327 -3.12 20.16 -6.54
C LEU A 327 -2.65 19.41 -7.80
N LEU A 328 -3.39 18.39 -8.20
CA LEU A 328 -3.08 17.59 -9.37
C LEU A 328 -3.24 18.40 -10.67
N THR A 329 -4.28 19.21 -10.76
CA THR A 329 -4.50 20.11 -11.89
C THR A 329 -3.38 21.16 -12.00
N ASP A 330 -3.00 21.77 -10.89
CA ASP A 330 -1.91 22.76 -10.83
C ASP A 330 -0.57 22.11 -11.26
N TYR A 331 -0.27 20.89 -10.80
CA TYR A 331 0.92 20.14 -11.19
C TYR A 331 0.94 19.83 -12.69
N ARG A 332 -0.17 19.35 -13.27
CA ARG A 332 -0.29 19.04 -14.71
C ARG A 332 -0.08 20.27 -15.58
N ASN A 333 -0.64 21.41 -15.17
CA ASN A 333 -0.49 22.69 -15.90
C ASN A 333 0.97 23.18 -15.88
N GLN A 334 1.67 23.04 -14.73
CA GLN A 334 3.09 23.41 -14.61
C GLN A 334 3.97 22.53 -15.50
N SER A 335 3.75 21.22 -15.48
CA SER A 335 4.50 20.24 -16.28
C SER A 335 4.30 20.46 -17.79
N ALA A 336 3.08 20.77 -18.22
CA ALA A 336 2.78 21.11 -19.62
C ALA A 336 3.47 22.41 -20.07
N SER A 337 3.54 23.42 -19.19
CA SER A 337 4.23 24.68 -19.47
C SER A 337 5.74 24.51 -19.62
N GLN A 338 6.35 23.65 -18.80
CA GLN A 338 7.77 23.34 -18.86
C GLN A 338 8.16 22.54 -20.10
N SER A 339 7.33 21.59 -20.54
CA SER A 339 7.56 20.82 -21.76
C SER A 339 7.51 21.70 -23.02
N ASN A 340 6.66 22.71 -23.03
CA ASN A 340 6.55 23.67 -24.14
C ASN A 340 7.66 24.73 -24.15
N SER A 341 8.34 24.95 -23.05
CA SER A 341 9.43 25.95 -22.92
C SER A 341 10.82 25.37 -23.15
N SER A 342 10.99 24.05 -23.28
CA SER A 342 12.27 23.41 -23.63
C SER A 342 12.50 23.59 -25.15
N PRO A 343 13.55 24.31 -25.62
CA PRO A 343 13.80 24.46 -27.04
C PRO A 343 14.15 23.08 -27.63
N ALA A 344 13.47 22.77 -28.75
CA ALA A 344 13.79 21.62 -29.57
C ALA A 344 15.32 21.60 -29.81
N GLN A 345 15.98 20.52 -29.40
CA GLN A 345 17.38 20.29 -29.73
C GLN A 345 17.51 20.40 -31.25
N ALA A 346 18.21 21.43 -31.69
CA ALA A 346 18.50 21.65 -33.08
C ALA A 346 19.16 20.39 -33.64
N THR A 347 18.50 19.78 -34.61
CA THR A 347 19.07 18.73 -35.44
C THR A 347 20.32 19.29 -36.11
N VAL A 348 21.47 18.92 -35.60
CA VAL A 348 22.76 19.13 -36.28
C VAL A 348 22.70 18.26 -37.53
N LYS A 349 22.51 18.90 -38.71
CA LYS A 349 22.74 18.27 -39.99
C LYS A 349 24.20 17.84 -40.05
N PRO A 350 24.54 16.61 -40.46
CA PRO A 350 25.91 16.26 -40.77
C PRO A 350 26.31 17.06 -42.02
N ALA A 351 27.41 17.80 -41.91
CA ALA A 351 28.10 18.38 -43.05
C ALA A 351 28.73 17.27 -43.89
N ASN A 352 28.64 17.37 -45.20
CA ASN A 352 29.16 16.52 -46.25
C ASN A 352 30.64 16.10 -46.06
#